data_e9357f0739dad98edbce833bac387f24
#
_entry.id   e9357f0739dad98edbce833bac387f24
#
_cell.length_a   1.000
_cell.length_b   1.000
_cell.length_c   1.000
_cell.angle_alpha   90.00
_cell.angle_beta   90.00
_cell.angle_gamma   90.00
#
_symmetry.space_group_name_H-M   'P 1'
#
loop_
_entity.id
_entity.type
_entity.pdbx_description
1 polymer ?
#
loop_
_entity_poly.entity_id
_entity_poly.type
_entity_poly.pdbx_seq_one_letter_code
_entity_poly.pdbx_strand_id
1 'polypeptide(L)'
;MSLKMMETNTAQNGAAKNPNQALWEKGDFTEIAAFMRQSGEAVVESLGITPPLRALDLGCGDGTTALPLACLGADVTGVDIARNLVEAGNKRAAQAGLNRLKFHEGDACNLEGVDDDSFDLTLSVFGAMFAPKPYDVAKEMVRVTKPGGQVVMGNWIPNDPTFVSQLLRISSAFTPPPPEGFVSPMTWGVESHIIERFGQAGVPKENISMVMDTYYFAHSEKSPTEFVDLFEKFYGPTMNAVNAARDNGREDELHKQLVELANGHNKSNAGTFIPATFMRVTVNV
;
A
#
# COMPACT_ATOMS: atom_id res chain seq x y z
N MET A 1 -24.69 -54.24 -15.86
CA MET A 1 -24.96 -52.83 -16.16
C MET A 1 -24.04 -51.99 -15.29
N SER A 2 -22.92 -51.53 -15.86
CA SER A 2 -21.85 -50.86 -15.16
C SER A 2 -22.03 -49.34 -15.23
N LEU A 3 -22.15 -48.65 -14.08
CA LEU A 3 -22.16 -47.19 -14.00
C LEU A 3 -20.74 -46.68 -14.19
N LYS A 4 -20.47 -46.01 -15.28
CA LYS A 4 -19.28 -45.17 -15.48
C LYS A 4 -19.42 -43.93 -14.62
N MET A 5 -18.54 -43.78 -13.63
CA MET A 5 -18.25 -42.50 -12.94
C MET A 5 -17.62 -41.54 -13.95
N MET A 6 -18.27 -40.43 -14.20
CA MET A 6 -17.69 -39.28 -14.88
C MET A 6 -16.82 -38.53 -13.88
N GLU A 7 -15.51 -38.64 -14.05
CA GLU A 7 -14.55 -37.73 -13.43
C GLU A 7 -14.75 -36.34 -14.02
N THR A 8 -15.22 -35.42 -13.21
CA THR A 8 -15.23 -33.97 -13.54
C THR A 8 -13.82 -33.45 -13.38
N ASN A 9 -13.16 -33.25 -14.51
CA ASN A 9 -11.86 -32.60 -14.62
C ASN A 9 -12.09 -31.08 -14.38
N THR A 10 -11.90 -30.62 -13.15
CA THR A 10 -11.82 -29.19 -12.82
C THR A 10 -10.50 -28.68 -13.35
N ALA A 11 -10.52 -28.19 -14.59
CA ALA A 11 -9.45 -27.37 -15.13
C ALA A 11 -9.34 -26.10 -14.27
N GLN A 12 -8.29 -26.03 -13.45
CA GLN A 12 -7.84 -24.80 -12.85
C GLN A 12 -7.41 -23.86 -14.00
N ASN A 13 -8.27 -22.91 -14.35
CA ASN A 13 -7.90 -21.75 -15.14
C ASN A 13 -6.94 -20.94 -14.28
N GLY A 14 -5.64 -21.13 -14.47
CA GLY A 14 -4.60 -20.26 -13.93
C GLY A 14 -4.73 -18.90 -14.60
N ALA A 15 -5.49 -17.99 -14.02
CA ALA A 15 -5.39 -16.56 -14.34
C ALA A 15 -3.93 -16.17 -14.21
N ALA A 16 -3.36 -15.47 -15.20
CA ALA A 16 -2.00 -14.99 -15.15
C ALA A 16 -1.84 -14.15 -13.87
N LYS A 17 -0.97 -14.62 -12.94
CA LYS A 17 -0.73 -13.93 -11.68
C LYS A 17 -0.34 -12.48 -11.97
N ASN A 18 -0.94 -11.55 -11.24
CA ASN A 18 -0.57 -10.14 -11.28
C ASN A 18 0.97 -10.04 -11.07
N PRO A 19 1.72 -9.38 -11.98
CA PRO A 19 3.18 -9.34 -11.89
C PRO A 19 3.70 -8.73 -10.58
N ASN A 20 2.89 -7.91 -9.90
CA ASN A 20 3.25 -7.33 -8.61
C ASN A 20 3.10 -8.33 -7.43
N GLN A 21 2.25 -9.35 -7.55
CA GLN A 21 2.03 -10.32 -6.46
C GLN A 21 3.35 -10.99 -6.06
N ALA A 22 4.08 -11.51 -7.03
CA ALA A 22 5.36 -12.20 -6.78
C ALA A 22 6.42 -11.27 -6.15
N LEU A 23 6.35 -9.97 -6.46
CA LEU A 23 7.27 -8.98 -5.89
C LEU A 23 6.97 -8.74 -4.40
N TRP A 24 5.71 -8.56 -4.04
CA TRP A 24 5.30 -8.28 -2.66
C TRP A 24 5.32 -9.54 -1.77
N GLU A 25 5.12 -10.73 -2.35
CA GLU A 25 5.27 -12.01 -1.65
C GLU A 25 6.73 -12.42 -1.42
N LYS A 26 7.68 -11.82 -2.13
CA LYS A 26 9.10 -12.18 -2.08
C LYS A 26 9.80 -11.70 -0.82
N GLY A 27 9.34 -10.59 -0.24
CA GLY A 27 9.88 -9.99 0.97
C GLY A 27 8.94 -10.14 2.16
N ASP A 28 9.44 -9.76 3.33
CA ASP A 28 8.63 -9.63 4.54
C ASP A 28 8.41 -8.15 4.86
N PHE A 29 7.42 -7.55 4.20
CA PHE A 29 7.09 -6.14 4.42
C PHE A 29 6.64 -5.85 5.87
N THR A 30 6.28 -6.85 6.67
CA THR A 30 5.88 -6.66 8.08
C THR A 30 6.97 -6.01 8.91
N GLU A 31 8.24 -6.26 8.57
CA GLU A 31 9.42 -5.66 9.21
C GLU A 31 9.50 -4.15 8.97
N ILE A 32 9.17 -3.69 7.76
CA ILE A 32 9.09 -2.26 7.43
C ILE A 32 7.83 -1.65 8.04
N ALA A 33 6.71 -2.37 7.97
CA ALA A 33 5.44 -1.95 8.54
C ALA A 33 5.55 -1.67 10.05
N ALA A 34 6.48 -2.33 10.77
CA ALA A 34 6.73 -2.06 12.18
C ALA A 34 7.10 -0.59 12.44
N PHE A 35 7.83 0.07 11.52
CA PHE A 35 8.17 1.48 11.60
C PHE A 35 7.01 2.43 11.24
N MET A 36 5.96 1.89 10.65
CA MET A 36 4.83 2.65 10.10
C MET A 36 3.63 2.70 11.06
N ARG A 37 3.60 1.87 12.11
CA ARG A 37 2.43 1.67 12.99
C ARG A 37 1.89 2.96 13.59
N GLN A 38 2.76 3.73 14.23
CA GLN A 38 2.37 4.97 14.90
C GLN A 38 1.74 5.98 13.93
N SER A 39 2.31 6.15 12.74
CA SER A 39 1.76 7.06 11.75
C SER A 39 0.49 6.50 11.08
N GLY A 40 0.38 5.18 10.91
CA GLY A 40 -0.86 4.57 10.45
C GLY A 40 -2.02 4.81 11.41
N GLU A 41 -1.79 4.68 12.71
CA GLU A 41 -2.75 5.02 13.77
C GLU A 41 -3.12 6.51 13.72
N ALA A 42 -2.14 7.41 13.65
CA ALA A 42 -2.38 8.85 13.56
C ALA A 42 -3.18 9.25 12.32
N VAL A 43 -2.92 8.62 11.16
CA VAL A 43 -3.73 8.83 9.95
C VAL A 43 -5.18 8.44 10.20
N VAL A 44 -5.43 7.26 10.77
CA VAL A 44 -6.79 6.78 11.08
C VAL A 44 -7.51 7.70 12.06
N GLU A 45 -6.84 8.11 13.14
CA GLU A 45 -7.38 9.06 14.11
C GLU A 45 -7.77 10.40 13.45
N SER A 46 -6.93 10.89 12.54
CA SER A 46 -7.17 12.15 11.82
C SER A 46 -8.39 12.15 10.90
N LEU A 47 -8.92 10.97 10.56
CA LEU A 47 -10.14 10.84 9.75
C LEU A 47 -11.40 11.22 10.54
N GLY A 48 -11.34 11.26 11.87
CA GLY A 48 -12.47 11.62 12.73
C GLY A 48 -13.68 10.72 12.55
N ILE A 49 -13.48 9.46 12.19
CA ILE A 49 -14.56 8.50 11.93
C ILE A 49 -15.35 8.20 13.20
N THR A 50 -16.65 7.99 13.04
CA THR A 50 -17.56 7.64 14.14
C THR A 50 -18.24 6.32 13.83
N PRO A 51 -17.88 5.21 14.50
CA PRO A 51 -18.58 3.94 14.35
C PRO A 51 -20.03 4.02 14.86
N PRO A 52 -20.94 3.15 14.36
CA PRO A 52 -20.62 2.01 13.48
C PRO A 52 -20.46 2.39 12.02
N LEU A 53 -19.43 1.87 11.36
CA LEU A 53 -19.22 1.97 9.92
C LEU A 53 -18.54 0.71 9.38
N ARG A 54 -18.72 0.42 8.09
CA ARG A 54 -17.99 -0.61 7.36
C ARG A 54 -16.85 0.03 6.57
N ALA A 55 -15.63 -0.46 6.75
CA ALA A 55 -14.47 0.05 6.06
C ALA A 55 -13.77 -1.03 5.23
N LEU A 56 -13.29 -0.65 4.04
CA LEU A 56 -12.33 -1.41 3.25
C LEU A 56 -10.95 -0.75 3.41
N ASP A 57 -9.93 -1.53 3.74
CA ASP A 57 -8.52 -1.12 3.67
C ASP A 57 -7.88 -1.86 2.48
N LEU A 58 -7.54 -1.14 1.41
CA LEU A 58 -7.10 -1.68 0.12
C LEU A 58 -5.58 -1.53 -0.05
N GLY A 59 -4.91 -2.66 -0.31
CA GLY A 59 -3.45 -2.76 -0.19
C GLY A 59 -3.03 -2.63 1.27
N CYS A 60 -3.75 -3.34 2.14
CA CYS A 60 -3.72 -3.18 3.60
C CYS A 60 -2.44 -3.71 4.26
N GLY A 61 -1.62 -4.47 3.53
CA GLY A 61 -0.49 -5.18 4.11
C GLY A 61 -0.92 -6.08 5.28
N ASP A 62 -0.18 -6.02 6.38
CA ASP A 62 -0.51 -6.72 7.61
C ASP A 62 -1.37 -5.87 8.59
N GLY A 63 -2.02 -4.81 8.08
CA GLY A 63 -3.02 -4.02 8.80
C GLY A 63 -2.49 -2.81 9.57
N THR A 64 -1.56 -2.05 9.01
CA THR A 64 -1.07 -0.80 9.61
C THR A 64 -2.18 0.22 9.87
N THR A 65 -3.19 0.26 9.00
CA THR A 65 -4.38 1.11 9.09
C THR A 65 -5.64 0.34 9.47
N ALA A 66 -5.77 -0.92 9.00
CA ALA A 66 -6.93 -1.76 9.29
C ALA A 66 -7.12 -2.06 10.79
N LEU A 67 -6.03 -2.34 11.53
CA LEU A 67 -6.13 -2.60 12.97
C LEU A 67 -6.63 -1.38 13.75
N PRO A 68 -6.04 -0.17 13.59
CA PRO A 68 -6.56 1.04 14.25
C PRO A 68 -8.04 1.31 13.94
N LEU A 69 -8.48 1.15 12.67
CA LEU A 69 -9.89 1.28 12.30
C LEU A 69 -10.79 0.32 13.09
N ALA A 70 -10.38 -0.94 13.20
CA ALA A 70 -11.12 -1.95 13.95
C ALA A 70 -11.11 -1.69 15.46
N CYS A 71 -10.00 -1.16 16.01
CA CYS A 71 -9.90 -0.73 17.41
C CYS A 71 -10.88 0.41 17.74
N LEU A 72 -11.17 1.30 16.79
CA LEU A 72 -12.19 2.33 16.93
C LEU A 72 -13.63 1.76 16.86
N GLY A 73 -13.80 0.49 16.49
CA GLY A 73 -15.11 -0.18 16.45
C GLY A 73 -15.72 -0.32 15.05
N ALA A 74 -14.95 -0.02 14.00
CA ALA A 74 -15.37 -0.27 12.62
C ALA A 74 -15.44 -1.79 12.30
N ASP A 75 -16.29 -2.15 11.33
CA ASP A 75 -16.30 -3.47 10.70
C ASP A 75 -15.37 -3.38 9.47
N VAL A 76 -14.19 -4.01 9.55
CA VAL A 76 -13.10 -3.77 8.60
C VAL A 76 -12.81 -5.00 7.77
N THR A 77 -12.75 -4.80 6.46
CA THR A 77 -12.22 -5.75 5.50
C THR A 77 -10.89 -5.23 4.98
N GLY A 78 -9.80 -5.96 5.21
CA GLY A 78 -8.50 -5.69 4.60
C GLY A 78 -8.33 -6.53 3.32
N VAL A 79 -7.87 -5.93 2.24
CA VAL A 79 -7.55 -6.62 0.98
C VAL A 79 -6.13 -6.31 0.57
N ASP A 80 -5.34 -7.35 0.33
CA ASP A 80 -3.98 -7.22 -0.20
C ASP A 80 -3.69 -8.33 -1.22
N ILE A 81 -2.80 -8.06 -2.16
CA ILE A 81 -2.41 -9.04 -3.18
C ILE A 81 -1.42 -10.08 -2.64
N ALA A 82 -0.69 -9.76 -1.57
CA ALA A 82 0.34 -10.59 -0.99
C ALA A 82 -0.24 -11.50 0.10
N ARG A 83 -0.26 -12.80 -0.15
CA ARG A 83 -0.80 -13.81 0.77
C ARG A 83 -0.12 -13.78 2.13
N ASN A 84 1.22 -13.68 2.17
CA ASN A 84 1.98 -13.62 3.42
C ASN A 84 1.58 -12.43 4.31
N LEU A 85 1.23 -11.29 3.72
CA LEU A 85 0.76 -10.10 4.44
C LEU A 85 -0.67 -10.29 4.96
N VAL A 86 -1.55 -10.89 4.15
CA VAL A 86 -2.92 -11.27 4.56
C VAL A 86 -2.88 -12.24 5.75
N GLU A 87 -2.03 -13.27 5.71
CA GLU A 87 -1.84 -14.21 6.80
C GLU A 87 -1.32 -13.53 8.07
N ALA A 88 -0.33 -12.63 7.93
CA ALA A 88 0.19 -11.83 9.04
C ALA A 88 -0.88 -10.91 9.63
N GLY A 89 -1.68 -10.24 8.81
CA GLY A 89 -2.79 -9.40 9.23
C GLY A 89 -3.86 -10.16 10.01
N ASN A 90 -4.30 -11.31 9.51
CA ASN A 90 -5.26 -12.17 10.22
C ASN A 90 -4.71 -12.66 11.57
N LYS A 91 -3.42 -13.01 11.63
CA LYS A 91 -2.76 -13.37 12.88
C LYS A 91 -2.77 -12.21 13.88
N ARG A 92 -2.44 -10.99 13.44
CA ARG A 92 -2.46 -9.79 14.29
C ARG A 92 -3.87 -9.46 14.77
N ALA A 93 -4.88 -9.54 13.90
CA ALA A 93 -6.28 -9.33 14.27
C ALA A 93 -6.74 -10.32 15.35
N ALA A 94 -6.40 -11.61 15.19
CA ALA A 94 -6.71 -12.65 16.18
C ALA A 94 -6.00 -12.39 17.53
N GLN A 95 -4.73 -12.02 17.51
CA GLN A 95 -3.96 -11.68 18.71
C GLN A 95 -4.52 -10.47 19.46
N ALA A 96 -5.08 -9.49 18.73
CA ALA A 96 -5.71 -8.31 19.28
C ALA A 96 -7.19 -8.53 19.66
N GLY A 97 -7.76 -9.72 19.41
CA GLY A 97 -9.18 -10.01 19.70
C GLY A 97 -10.16 -9.25 18.79
N LEU A 98 -9.74 -8.80 17.62
CA LEU A 98 -10.52 -7.99 16.69
C LEU A 98 -11.37 -8.86 15.76
N ASN A 99 -12.49 -9.37 16.27
CA ASN A 99 -13.37 -10.32 15.55
C ASN A 99 -14.07 -9.71 14.31
N ARG A 100 -14.13 -8.37 14.21
CA ARG A 100 -14.71 -7.61 13.09
C ARG A 100 -13.69 -7.18 12.05
N LEU A 101 -12.45 -7.64 12.15
CA LEU A 101 -11.40 -7.39 11.19
C LEU A 101 -11.02 -8.69 10.50
N LYS A 102 -11.08 -8.71 9.18
CA LYS A 102 -10.69 -9.85 8.35
C LYS A 102 -9.86 -9.38 7.17
N PHE A 103 -8.84 -10.17 6.85
CA PHE A 103 -7.97 -9.93 5.70
C PHE A 103 -8.19 -11.00 4.65
N HIS A 104 -8.24 -10.57 3.38
CA HIS A 104 -8.45 -11.40 2.20
C HIS A 104 -7.41 -11.10 1.13
N GLU A 105 -6.99 -12.13 0.40
CA GLU A 105 -6.18 -11.96 -0.80
C GLU A 105 -7.06 -11.40 -1.93
N GLY A 106 -6.60 -10.35 -2.62
CA GLY A 106 -7.35 -9.73 -3.72
C GLY A 106 -6.54 -8.68 -4.49
N ASP A 107 -6.99 -8.36 -5.69
CA ASP A 107 -6.37 -7.39 -6.59
C ASP A 107 -7.11 -6.05 -6.52
N ALA A 108 -6.40 -4.97 -6.21
CA ALA A 108 -6.94 -3.61 -6.17
C ALA A 108 -7.51 -3.12 -7.53
N CYS A 109 -7.09 -3.73 -8.63
CA CYS A 109 -7.62 -3.44 -9.96
C CYS A 109 -8.93 -4.18 -10.27
N ASN A 110 -9.30 -5.18 -9.47
CA ASN A 110 -10.50 -5.99 -9.65
C ASN A 110 -10.90 -6.64 -8.32
N LEU A 111 -11.80 -6.00 -7.60
CA LEU A 111 -12.33 -6.47 -6.31
C LEU A 111 -13.43 -7.51 -6.56
N GLU A 112 -13.05 -8.65 -7.13
CA GLU A 112 -13.96 -9.75 -7.42
C GLU A 112 -14.64 -10.24 -6.12
N GLY A 113 -15.97 -10.40 -6.20
CA GLY A 113 -16.79 -10.87 -5.07
C GLY A 113 -17.10 -9.80 -4.03
N VAL A 114 -16.65 -8.54 -4.24
CA VAL A 114 -17.08 -7.40 -3.44
C VAL A 114 -18.23 -6.69 -4.15
N ASP A 115 -19.38 -6.62 -3.49
CA ASP A 115 -20.57 -5.97 -4.04
C ASP A 115 -20.39 -4.45 -4.12
N ASP A 116 -21.13 -3.80 -5.04
CA ASP A 116 -21.23 -2.34 -5.13
C ASP A 116 -21.77 -1.77 -3.81
N ASP A 117 -21.46 -0.52 -3.52
CA ASP A 117 -22.02 0.22 -2.39
C ASP A 117 -21.90 -0.50 -1.02
N SER A 118 -20.78 -1.22 -0.81
CA SER A 118 -20.59 -2.07 0.36
C SER A 118 -20.01 -1.36 1.57
N PHE A 119 -19.21 -0.31 1.36
CA PHE A 119 -18.43 0.34 2.42
C PHE A 119 -18.79 1.81 2.60
N ASP A 120 -18.75 2.26 3.85
CA ASP A 120 -18.91 3.67 4.20
C ASP A 120 -17.58 4.44 4.03
N LEU A 121 -16.46 3.72 4.16
CA LEU A 121 -15.10 4.22 3.97
C LEU A 121 -14.26 3.19 3.18
N THR A 122 -13.62 3.64 2.10
CA THR A 122 -12.57 2.89 1.42
C THR A 122 -11.24 3.60 1.61
N LEU A 123 -10.30 2.95 2.31
CA LEU A 123 -9.00 3.51 2.65
C LEU A 123 -7.89 2.79 1.88
N SER A 124 -6.86 3.51 1.46
CA SER A 124 -5.61 2.93 0.97
C SER A 124 -4.44 3.85 1.27
N VAL A 125 -3.59 3.47 2.22
CA VAL A 125 -2.39 4.25 2.56
C VAL A 125 -1.16 3.55 2.02
N PHE A 126 -0.61 4.09 0.94
CA PHE A 126 0.57 3.61 0.20
C PHE A 126 0.46 2.20 -0.42
N GLY A 127 -0.69 1.54 -0.37
CA GLY A 127 -0.89 0.20 -0.92
C GLY A 127 -1.34 0.20 -2.38
N ALA A 128 -2.58 0.60 -2.64
CA ALA A 128 -3.20 0.52 -3.97
C ALA A 128 -2.51 1.37 -5.05
N MET A 129 -1.70 2.37 -4.66
CA MET A 129 -0.90 3.15 -5.60
C MET A 129 0.09 2.30 -6.42
N PHE A 130 0.49 1.12 -5.92
CA PHE A 130 1.40 0.20 -6.62
C PHE A 130 0.70 -0.75 -7.59
N ALA A 131 -0.63 -0.74 -7.64
CA ALA A 131 -1.38 -1.55 -8.58
C ALA A 131 -1.17 -1.04 -10.03
N PRO A 132 -1.03 -1.94 -11.03
CA PRO A 132 -0.56 -1.57 -12.37
C PRO A 132 -1.57 -0.80 -13.22
N LYS A 133 -2.87 -0.83 -12.84
CA LYS A 133 -3.95 -0.21 -13.60
C LYS A 133 -4.67 0.84 -12.76
N PRO A 134 -4.11 2.06 -12.65
CA PRO A 134 -4.63 3.08 -11.72
C PRO A 134 -6.07 3.54 -12.01
N TYR A 135 -6.53 3.47 -13.24
CA TYR A 135 -7.93 3.78 -13.58
C TYR A 135 -8.89 2.71 -13.06
N ASP A 136 -8.51 1.42 -13.16
CA ASP A 136 -9.30 0.33 -12.61
C ASP A 136 -9.37 0.43 -11.08
N VAL A 137 -8.25 0.79 -10.43
CA VAL A 137 -8.19 1.03 -8.97
C VAL A 137 -9.18 2.12 -8.56
N ALA A 138 -9.15 3.30 -9.22
CA ALA A 138 -10.06 4.40 -8.90
C ALA A 138 -11.52 3.98 -9.10
N LYS A 139 -11.82 3.27 -10.18
CA LYS A 139 -13.16 2.76 -10.50
C LYS A 139 -13.65 1.78 -9.44
N GLU A 140 -12.83 0.82 -9.04
CA GLU A 140 -13.19 -0.16 -8.01
C GLU A 140 -13.39 0.49 -6.63
N MET A 141 -12.51 1.42 -6.23
CA MET A 141 -12.67 2.15 -4.97
C MET A 141 -14.00 2.91 -4.94
N VAL A 142 -14.37 3.58 -6.03
CA VAL A 142 -15.66 4.29 -6.14
C VAL A 142 -16.83 3.30 -6.14
N ARG A 143 -16.76 2.22 -6.92
CA ARG A 143 -17.82 1.21 -7.05
C ARG A 143 -18.21 0.58 -5.71
N VAL A 144 -17.20 0.23 -4.90
CA VAL A 144 -17.47 -0.46 -3.61
C VAL A 144 -17.82 0.50 -2.48
N THR A 145 -17.62 1.81 -2.68
CA THR A 145 -17.97 2.84 -1.69
C THR A 145 -19.40 3.29 -1.90
N LYS A 146 -20.19 3.34 -0.84
CA LYS A 146 -21.58 3.79 -0.87
C LYS A 146 -21.70 5.24 -1.32
N PRO A 147 -22.81 5.62 -1.98
CA PRO A 147 -23.18 7.04 -2.12
C PRO A 147 -23.21 7.73 -0.76
N GLY A 148 -22.52 8.87 -0.65
CA GLY A 148 -22.30 9.58 0.62
C GLY A 148 -21.17 9.04 1.48
N GLY A 149 -20.49 7.97 1.06
CA GLY A 149 -19.27 7.46 1.66
C GLY A 149 -18.02 8.18 1.18
N GLN A 150 -16.88 7.75 1.67
CA GLN A 150 -15.59 8.37 1.36
C GLN A 150 -14.54 7.36 0.88
N VAL A 151 -13.75 7.77 -0.10
CA VAL A 151 -12.47 7.14 -0.43
C VAL A 151 -11.35 8.02 0.12
N VAL A 152 -10.40 7.43 0.85
CA VAL A 152 -9.22 8.13 1.34
C VAL A 152 -7.97 7.42 0.87
N MET A 153 -7.04 8.15 0.26
CA MET A 153 -5.75 7.60 -0.15
C MET A 153 -4.59 8.40 0.45
N GLY A 154 -3.53 7.70 0.83
CA GLY A 154 -2.22 8.27 1.08
C GLY A 154 -1.27 7.87 -0.04
N ASN A 155 -0.65 8.84 -0.71
CA ASN A 155 0.20 8.60 -1.88
C ASN A 155 1.51 9.38 -1.80
N TRP A 156 2.63 8.75 -2.15
CA TRP A 156 3.92 9.44 -2.23
C TRP A 156 3.93 10.45 -3.37
N ILE A 157 4.56 11.61 -3.12
CA ILE A 157 4.61 12.73 -4.08
C ILE A 157 5.90 12.62 -4.91
N PRO A 158 5.84 12.65 -6.25
CA PRO A 158 7.05 12.60 -7.07
C PRO A 158 7.91 13.87 -6.88
N ASN A 159 9.22 13.70 -6.89
CA ASN A 159 10.22 14.76 -6.73
C ASN A 159 10.16 15.52 -5.38
N ASP A 160 9.39 15.03 -4.42
CA ASP A 160 9.40 15.59 -3.06
C ASP A 160 10.80 15.44 -2.44
N PRO A 161 11.30 16.45 -1.69
CA PRO A 161 12.63 16.40 -1.10
C PRO A 161 12.74 15.47 0.10
N THR A 162 11.63 14.90 0.60
CA THR A 162 11.66 14.02 1.77
C THR A 162 11.97 12.56 1.43
N PHE A 163 12.14 11.75 2.46
CA PHE A 163 12.79 10.44 2.41
C PHE A 163 12.28 9.51 1.30
N VAL A 164 10.98 9.19 1.24
CA VAL A 164 10.51 8.11 0.34
C VAL A 164 10.65 8.47 -1.14
N SER A 165 10.34 9.71 -1.51
CA SER A 165 10.51 10.15 -2.90
C SER A 165 11.98 10.13 -3.32
N GLN A 166 12.90 10.53 -2.44
CA GLN A 166 14.33 10.47 -2.71
C GLN A 166 14.87 9.03 -2.73
N LEU A 167 14.39 8.16 -1.84
CA LEU A 167 14.72 6.72 -1.84
C LEU A 167 14.33 6.08 -3.18
N LEU A 168 13.10 6.33 -3.65
CA LEU A 168 12.62 5.79 -4.93
C LEU A 168 13.40 6.37 -6.11
N ARG A 169 13.77 7.65 -6.08
CA ARG A 169 14.61 8.30 -7.08
C ARG A 169 16.01 7.68 -7.15
N ILE A 170 16.66 7.49 -6.00
CA ILE A 170 17.96 6.81 -5.91
C ILE A 170 17.84 5.39 -6.45
N SER A 171 16.88 4.61 -5.95
CA SER A 171 16.64 3.23 -6.38
C SER A 171 16.45 3.12 -7.90
N SER A 172 15.66 4.02 -8.49
CA SER A 172 15.40 4.01 -9.93
C SER A 172 16.64 4.31 -10.79
N ALA A 173 17.63 5.03 -10.26
CA ALA A 173 18.89 5.31 -10.98
C ALA A 173 19.79 4.06 -11.13
N PHE A 174 19.52 3.00 -10.38
CA PHE A 174 20.25 1.72 -10.47
C PHE A 174 19.49 0.65 -11.25
N THR A 175 18.23 0.89 -11.60
CA THR A 175 17.42 -0.06 -12.39
C THR A 175 17.43 0.28 -13.88
N PRO A 176 17.22 -0.71 -14.77
CA PRO A 176 16.95 -0.41 -16.17
C PRO A 176 15.72 0.50 -16.34
N PRO A 177 15.62 1.24 -17.45
CA PRO A 177 14.40 1.98 -17.76
C PRO A 177 13.17 1.08 -17.71
N PRO A 178 12.03 1.58 -17.21
CA PRO A 178 10.81 0.80 -17.14
C PRO A 178 10.34 0.41 -18.56
N PRO A 179 9.62 -0.71 -18.70
CA PRO A 179 9.08 -1.14 -20.00
C PRO A 179 8.07 -0.12 -20.54
N GLU A 180 7.84 -0.15 -21.85
CA GLU A 180 6.81 0.66 -22.51
C GLU A 180 5.44 0.42 -21.88
N GLY A 181 4.68 1.47 -21.65
CA GLY A 181 3.36 1.41 -21.00
C GLY A 181 3.39 1.30 -19.48
N PHE A 182 4.56 1.31 -18.84
CA PHE A 182 4.63 1.35 -17.38
C PHE A 182 4.07 2.66 -16.82
N VAL A 183 3.12 2.54 -15.90
CA VAL A 183 2.59 3.68 -15.16
C VAL A 183 3.24 3.72 -13.78
N SER A 184 4.00 4.78 -13.52
CA SER A 184 4.68 4.95 -12.23
C SER A 184 3.67 5.08 -11.09
N PRO A 185 3.81 4.35 -9.99
CA PRO A 185 3.03 4.54 -8.76
C PRO A 185 3.02 5.99 -8.27
N MET A 186 4.13 6.71 -8.48
CA MET A 186 4.28 8.11 -8.05
C MET A 186 3.30 9.07 -8.74
N THR A 187 2.65 8.66 -9.85
CA THR A 187 1.61 9.45 -10.51
C THR A 187 0.34 9.60 -9.66
N TRP A 188 0.17 8.81 -8.60
CA TRP A 188 -0.87 9.00 -7.59
C TRP A 188 -0.60 10.19 -6.64
N GLY A 189 0.60 10.73 -6.62
CA GLY A 189 0.95 11.97 -5.92
C GLY A 189 0.87 13.22 -6.80
N VAL A 190 0.20 13.17 -7.96
CA VAL A 190 0.04 14.29 -8.92
C VAL A 190 -1.44 14.64 -9.07
N GLU A 191 -1.82 15.87 -8.70
CA GLU A 191 -3.22 16.33 -8.68
C GLU A 191 -3.97 16.07 -9.99
N SER A 192 -3.38 16.38 -11.14
CA SER A 192 -4.04 16.19 -12.44
C SER A 192 -4.39 14.73 -12.71
N HIS A 193 -3.52 13.80 -12.34
CA HIS A 193 -3.76 12.35 -12.50
C HIS A 193 -4.82 11.84 -11.53
N ILE A 194 -4.88 12.37 -10.31
CA ILE A 194 -5.91 12.01 -9.33
C ILE A 194 -7.28 12.44 -9.85
N ILE A 195 -7.40 13.72 -10.26
CA ILE A 195 -8.64 14.29 -10.82
C ILE A 195 -9.10 13.51 -12.04
N GLU A 196 -8.17 13.16 -12.94
CA GLU A 196 -8.47 12.39 -14.15
C GLU A 196 -9.02 10.99 -13.81
N ARG A 197 -8.34 10.26 -12.92
CA ARG A 197 -8.70 8.87 -12.56
C ARG A 197 -10.07 8.80 -11.88
N PHE A 198 -10.29 9.62 -10.86
CA PHE A 198 -11.58 9.66 -10.18
C PHE A 198 -12.67 10.28 -11.05
N GLY A 199 -12.33 11.25 -11.91
CA GLY A 199 -13.24 11.80 -12.91
C GLY A 199 -13.75 10.75 -13.90
N GLN A 200 -12.87 9.84 -14.38
CA GLN A 200 -13.26 8.69 -15.20
C GLN A 200 -14.09 7.65 -14.43
N ALA A 201 -13.94 7.61 -13.10
CA ALA A 201 -14.79 6.80 -12.23
C ALA A 201 -16.14 7.46 -11.90
N GLY A 202 -16.42 8.64 -12.46
CA GLY A 202 -17.70 9.35 -12.30
C GLY A 202 -17.74 10.38 -11.18
N VAL A 203 -16.61 10.67 -10.51
CA VAL A 203 -16.57 11.62 -9.39
C VAL A 203 -16.26 13.03 -9.89
N PRO A 204 -17.09 14.04 -9.59
CA PRO A 204 -16.83 15.43 -9.91
C PRO A 204 -15.57 15.96 -9.18
N LYS A 205 -14.83 16.87 -9.83
CA LYS A 205 -13.59 17.43 -9.27
C LYS A 205 -13.81 18.10 -7.89
N GLU A 206 -14.93 18.76 -7.69
CA GLU A 206 -15.32 19.44 -6.45
C GLU A 206 -15.47 18.48 -5.26
N ASN A 207 -15.68 17.19 -5.52
CA ASN A 207 -15.76 16.15 -4.52
C ASN A 207 -14.38 15.56 -4.12
N ILE A 208 -13.30 16.06 -4.75
CA ILE A 208 -11.94 15.57 -4.53
C ILE A 208 -11.14 16.65 -3.80
N SER A 209 -10.66 16.34 -2.61
CA SER A 209 -9.75 17.21 -1.87
C SER A 209 -8.38 16.55 -1.71
N MET A 210 -7.34 17.36 -1.73
CA MET A 210 -5.95 16.91 -1.65
C MET A 210 -5.20 17.80 -0.67
N VAL A 211 -4.50 17.18 0.28
CA VAL A 211 -3.72 17.87 1.31
C VAL A 211 -2.36 17.19 1.45
N MET A 212 -1.29 17.97 1.48
CA MET A 212 0.02 17.45 1.86
C MET A 212 0.07 17.21 3.36
N ASP A 213 0.54 16.03 3.75
CA ASP A 213 0.65 15.60 5.13
C ASP A 213 2.00 14.89 5.37
N THR A 214 2.36 14.61 6.61
CA THR A 214 3.64 13.99 6.95
C THR A 214 3.43 12.65 7.61
N TYR A 215 4.10 11.64 7.07
CA TYR A 215 4.18 10.29 7.62
C TYR A 215 5.55 10.08 8.26
N TYR A 216 5.62 9.48 9.42
CA TYR A 216 6.87 9.20 10.12
C TYR A 216 7.16 7.71 10.16
N PHE A 217 8.35 7.34 9.76
CA PHE A 217 8.89 6.02 10.05
C PHE A 217 9.59 6.09 11.40
N ALA A 218 9.09 5.38 12.39
CA ALA A 218 9.54 5.49 13.79
C ALA A 218 9.87 4.10 14.39
N HIS A 219 11.04 4.00 15.01
CA HIS A 219 11.44 2.83 15.80
C HIS A 219 12.46 3.25 16.86
N SER A 220 12.21 2.90 18.13
CA SER A 220 13.04 3.36 19.24
C SER A 220 14.45 2.74 19.31
N GLU A 221 14.62 1.53 18.77
CA GLU A 221 15.85 0.74 18.93
C GLU A 221 16.65 0.58 17.63
N LYS A 222 15.97 0.49 16.47
CA LYS A 222 16.63 0.28 15.18
C LYS A 222 17.16 1.61 14.63
N SER A 223 18.42 1.61 14.21
CA SER A 223 19.09 2.73 13.57
C SER A 223 18.57 3.00 12.15
N PRO A 224 18.82 4.20 11.57
CA PRO A 224 18.52 4.48 10.16
C PRO A 224 19.23 3.51 9.19
N THR A 225 20.42 3.01 9.52
CA THR A 225 21.12 2.01 8.71
C THR A 225 20.36 0.68 8.70
N GLU A 226 19.98 0.16 9.87
CA GLU A 226 19.17 -1.06 9.96
C GLU A 226 17.81 -0.90 9.26
N PHE A 227 17.24 0.30 9.27
CA PHE A 227 16.03 0.60 8.53
C PHE A 227 16.24 0.50 7.01
N VAL A 228 17.37 1.01 6.49
CA VAL A 228 17.74 0.86 5.08
C VAL A 228 17.95 -0.61 4.71
N ASP A 229 18.63 -1.38 5.55
CA ASP A 229 18.83 -2.82 5.35
C ASP A 229 17.50 -3.56 5.16
N LEU A 230 16.46 -3.16 5.91
CA LEU A 230 15.12 -3.72 5.75
C LEU A 230 14.46 -3.33 4.42
N PHE A 231 14.64 -2.08 3.96
CA PHE A 231 14.15 -1.67 2.66
C PHE A 231 14.84 -2.43 1.52
N GLU A 232 16.15 -2.61 1.59
CA GLU A 232 16.94 -3.36 0.61
C GLU A 232 16.52 -4.84 0.56
N LYS A 233 16.12 -5.38 1.70
CA LYS A 233 15.76 -6.80 1.86
C LYS A 233 14.29 -7.09 1.58
N PHE A 234 13.36 -6.16 1.84
CA PHE A 234 11.93 -6.44 1.90
C PHE A 234 11.03 -5.46 1.12
N TYR A 235 11.54 -4.32 0.67
CA TYR A 235 10.74 -3.37 -0.10
C TYR A 235 10.92 -3.59 -1.61
N GLY A 236 9.86 -4.03 -2.30
CA GLY A 236 9.92 -4.45 -3.69
C GLY A 236 10.71 -3.55 -4.63
N PRO A 237 10.45 -2.24 -4.71
CA PRO A 237 11.21 -1.33 -5.57
C PRO A 237 12.71 -1.30 -5.24
N THR A 238 13.07 -1.26 -3.95
CA THR A 238 14.49 -1.23 -3.52
C THR A 238 15.17 -2.58 -3.73
N MET A 239 14.47 -3.71 -3.49
CA MET A 239 14.99 -5.05 -3.81
C MET A 239 15.40 -5.19 -5.28
N ASN A 240 14.58 -4.66 -6.19
CA ASN A 240 14.90 -4.66 -7.62
C ASN A 240 16.14 -3.82 -7.93
N ALA A 241 16.27 -2.64 -7.27
CA ALA A 241 17.44 -1.79 -7.41
C ALA A 241 18.72 -2.45 -6.88
N VAL A 242 18.65 -3.13 -5.73
CA VAL A 242 19.77 -3.90 -5.15
C VAL A 242 20.22 -5.00 -6.09
N ASN A 243 19.29 -5.79 -6.64
CA ASN A 243 19.63 -6.85 -7.60
C ASN A 243 20.33 -6.27 -8.84
N ALA A 244 19.77 -5.20 -9.42
CA ALA A 244 20.37 -4.56 -10.60
C ALA A 244 21.75 -3.92 -10.28
N ALA A 245 21.90 -3.30 -9.12
CA ALA A 245 23.16 -2.73 -8.66
C ALA A 245 24.22 -3.83 -8.44
N ARG A 246 23.85 -4.96 -7.86
CA ARG A 246 24.73 -6.13 -7.66
C ARG A 246 25.24 -6.67 -8.99
N ASP A 247 24.35 -6.86 -9.97
CA ASP A 247 24.71 -7.34 -11.30
C ASP A 247 25.69 -6.43 -12.02
N ASN A 248 25.73 -5.14 -11.66
CA ASN A 248 26.62 -4.13 -12.19
C ASN A 248 27.79 -3.76 -11.27
N GLY A 249 28.00 -4.47 -10.15
CA GLY A 249 29.08 -4.21 -9.20
C GLY A 249 28.96 -2.87 -8.44
N ARG A 250 27.73 -2.34 -8.28
CA ARG A 250 27.43 -1.03 -7.66
C ARG A 250 26.58 -1.15 -6.42
N GLU A 251 26.46 -2.32 -5.82
CA GLU A 251 25.63 -2.57 -4.62
C GLU A 251 26.06 -1.67 -3.45
N ASP A 252 27.36 -1.59 -3.16
CA ASP A 252 27.89 -0.75 -2.07
C ASP A 252 27.60 0.75 -2.30
N GLU A 253 27.61 1.19 -3.57
CA GLU A 253 27.28 2.57 -3.92
C GLU A 253 25.81 2.89 -3.62
N LEU A 254 24.88 2.01 -4.00
CA LEU A 254 23.46 2.14 -3.71
C LEU A 254 23.22 2.16 -2.19
N HIS A 255 23.73 1.18 -1.47
CA HIS A 255 23.61 1.08 -0.02
C HIS A 255 24.09 2.37 0.67
N LYS A 256 25.29 2.85 0.32
CA LYS A 256 25.86 4.09 0.87
C LYS A 256 24.92 5.29 0.65
N GLN A 257 24.39 5.46 -0.59
CA GLN A 257 23.48 6.58 -0.89
C GLN A 257 22.18 6.50 -0.07
N LEU A 258 21.60 5.30 0.11
CA LEU A 258 20.41 5.10 0.90
C LEU A 258 20.63 5.34 2.40
N VAL A 259 21.77 4.89 2.93
CA VAL A 259 22.16 5.14 4.34
C VAL A 259 22.42 6.63 4.59
N GLU A 260 23.12 7.33 3.69
CA GLU A 260 23.33 8.78 3.77
C GLU A 260 21.99 9.53 3.75
N LEU A 261 21.06 9.13 2.87
CA LEU A 261 19.71 9.69 2.81
C LEU A 261 18.96 9.51 4.13
N ALA A 262 18.92 8.27 4.66
CA ALA A 262 18.20 7.96 5.89
C ALA A 262 18.76 8.73 7.09
N ASN A 263 20.09 8.75 7.24
CA ASN A 263 20.75 9.51 8.30
C ASN A 263 20.50 11.03 8.18
N GLY A 264 20.51 11.57 6.96
CA GLY A 264 20.24 12.98 6.70
C GLY A 264 18.82 13.42 7.06
N HIS A 265 17.86 12.53 6.92
CA HIS A 265 16.45 12.78 7.26
C HIS A 265 16.08 12.40 8.69
N ASN A 266 16.88 11.59 9.39
CA ASN A 266 16.56 11.14 10.74
C ASN A 266 16.54 12.32 11.72
N LYS A 267 15.49 12.41 12.53
CA LYS A 267 15.28 13.43 13.56
C LYS A 267 15.50 12.91 14.98
N SER A 268 15.77 11.61 15.13
CA SER A 268 16.03 11.00 16.43
C SER A 268 17.53 10.93 16.72
N ASN A 269 17.89 11.08 18.00
CA ASN A 269 19.25 10.81 18.48
C ASN A 269 19.46 9.35 18.90
N ALA A 270 18.35 8.58 19.00
CA ALA A 270 18.36 7.15 19.31
C ALA A 270 17.26 6.47 18.48
N GLY A 271 17.63 5.48 17.69
CA GLY A 271 16.70 4.81 16.78
C GLY A 271 16.38 5.65 15.53
N THR A 272 15.26 5.32 14.91
CA THR A 272 14.79 5.93 13.66
C THR A 272 13.55 6.80 13.92
N PHE A 273 13.56 8.03 13.39
CA PHE A 273 12.41 8.92 13.28
C PHE A 273 12.55 9.78 12.03
N ILE A 274 12.04 9.28 10.91
CA ILE A 274 12.25 9.84 9.57
C ILE A 274 10.92 10.32 8.99
N PRO A 275 10.74 11.64 8.72
CA PRO A 275 9.56 12.18 8.08
C PRO A 275 9.58 11.92 6.56
N ALA A 276 8.40 11.67 6.01
CA ALA A 276 8.16 11.59 4.57
C ALA A 276 6.83 12.29 4.23
N THR A 277 6.87 13.24 3.30
CA THR A 277 5.67 13.95 2.86
C THR A 277 4.86 13.06 1.92
N PHE A 278 3.55 13.08 2.10
CA PHE A 278 2.63 12.37 1.23
C PHE A 278 1.40 13.23 0.90
N MET A 279 0.71 12.89 -0.16
CA MET A 279 -0.57 13.49 -0.50
C MET A 279 -1.70 12.64 0.05
N ARG A 280 -2.48 13.22 0.97
CA ARG A 280 -3.75 12.66 1.40
C ARG A 280 -4.85 13.15 0.45
N VAL A 281 -5.49 12.20 -0.19
CA VAL A 281 -6.61 12.42 -1.11
C VAL A 281 -7.87 11.97 -0.42
N THR A 282 -8.90 12.80 -0.41
CA THR A 282 -10.24 12.44 0.08
C THR A 282 -11.24 12.68 -1.05
N VAL A 283 -12.02 11.66 -1.36
CA VAL A 283 -13.05 11.67 -2.39
C VAL A 283 -14.40 11.39 -1.75
N ASN A 284 -15.36 12.28 -1.93
CA ASN A 284 -16.75 12.06 -1.52
C ASN A 284 -17.51 11.42 -2.70
N VAL A 285 -18.02 10.22 -2.48
CA VAL A 285 -18.71 9.42 -3.49
C VAL A 285 -20.21 9.71 -3.52
#